data_fb37402f11efc6aec1773aead97307fe
#
_entry.id   fb37402f11efc6aec1773aead97307fe
#
_cell.length_a   1.000
_cell.length_b   1.000
_cell.length_c   1.000
_cell.angle_alpha   90.00
_cell.angle_beta   90.00
_cell.angle_gamma   90.00
#
_symmetry.space_group_name_H-M   'P 1'
#
loop_
_entity.id
_entity.type
_entity.pdbx_description
1 polymer ?
#
loop_
_entity_poly.entity_id
_entity_poly.type
_entity_poly.pdbx_seq_one_letter_code
_entity_poly.pdbx_strand_id
1 'polypeptide(L)'
;MRISLIAAGLAATVFATFFFAQPRQLSLVLVDREGRKTPVGLLPADTFAPRISPDGKRVAYDIEDGTVWIAELSNLSAPRKATAGRDHYPMWSASGDQLVFIVDEKDQQALYMQRSDGTGKAERLATGRAPESWSAQNQMFSFITLSNYYSIWTYSLKDKKVTPLIDTPGVTQHSSRFSPDGTWIAYTSVETGRFEVFVQPFPRTGAKFQITKQGGGHALWSPDGKELFFDNNQQLFTVSVQTKPTFSTGAPAPLPIRGFIQGNARRQYDLMPDGKQFLMMFP
;
A
#
# COMPACT_ATOMS: atom_id res chain seq x y z
N MET A 1 -45.61 58.23 -49.23
CA MET A 1 -44.56 58.44 -48.24
C MET A 1 -44.41 57.15 -47.45
N ARG A 2 -43.39 56.27 -47.79
CA ARG A 2 -43.16 54.95 -47.14
C ARG A 2 -41.94 55.12 -46.27
N ILE A 3 -42.08 54.87 -44.97
CA ILE A 3 -41.00 54.85 -43.98
C ILE A 3 -40.57 53.42 -43.80
N SER A 4 -39.34 53.14 -44.19
CA SER A 4 -38.68 51.83 -43.95
C SER A 4 -38.01 51.89 -42.59
N LEU A 5 -38.42 51.00 -41.65
CA LEU A 5 -37.69 50.72 -40.43
C LEU A 5 -36.60 49.67 -40.69
N ILE A 6 -35.36 50.05 -40.45
CA ILE A 6 -34.20 49.13 -40.43
C ILE A 6 -34.10 48.63 -38.99
N ALA A 7 -34.34 47.36 -38.80
CA ALA A 7 -34.04 46.65 -37.53
C ALA A 7 -32.61 46.17 -37.53
N ALA A 8 -31.77 46.76 -36.67
CA ALA A 8 -30.42 46.27 -36.42
C ALA A 8 -30.48 45.15 -35.37
N GLY A 9 -30.25 43.91 -35.80
CA GLY A 9 -30.11 42.77 -34.92
C GLY A 9 -28.72 42.73 -34.30
N LEU A 10 -28.61 42.91 -32.99
CA LEU A 10 -27.40 42.58 -32.24
C LEU A 10 -27.33 41.05 -32.04
N ALA A 11 -26.40 40.41 -32.69
CA ALA A 11 -26.04 39.03 -32.40
C ALA A 11 -25.13 39.00 -31.16
N ALA A 12 -25.68 38.62 -30.02
CA ALA A 12 -24.88 38.32 -28.81
C ALA A 12 -24.20 36.95 -28.95
N THR A 13 -22.90 36.97 -29.19
CA THR A 13 -22.09 35.75 -29.20
C THR A 13 -21.84 35.33 -27.74
N VAL A 14 -22.57 34.30 -27.27
CA VAL A 14 -22.33 33.68 -25.96
C VAL A 14 -21.09 32.80 -26.08
N PHE A 15 -19.96 33.25 -25.57
CA PHE A 15 -18.82 32.40 -25.33
C PHE A 15 -19.14 31.49 -24.13
N ALA A 16 -19.50 30.23 -24.41
CA ALA A 16 -19.53 29.17 -23.40
C ALA A 16 -18.10 28.81 -23.04
N THR A 17 -17.60 29.33 -21.93
CA THR A 17 -16.36 28.87 -21.32
C THR A 17 -16.62 27.48 -20.73
N PHE A 18 -16.21 26.45 -21.44
CA PHE A 18 -16.13 25.11 -20.88
C PHE A 18 -15.04 25.11 -19.81
N PHE A 19 -15.42 25.20 -18.55
CA PHE A 19 -14.56 24.83 -17.45
C PHE A 19 -14.39 23.31 -17.51
N PHE A 20 -13.33 22.83 -18.13
CA PHE A 20 -12.87 21.45 -17.90
C PHE A 20 -12.45 21.40 -16.43
N ALA A 21 -13.22 20.68 -15.61
CA ALA A 21 -12.78 20.37 -14.26
C ALA A 21 -11.44 19.66 -14.39
N GLN A 22 -10.39 20.23 -13.81
CA GLN A 22 -9.08 19.57 -13.75
C GLN A 22 -9.31 18.21 -13.07
N PRO A 23 -8.76 17.11 -13.62
CA PRO A 23 -8.86 15.83 -12.97
C PRO A 23 -8.35 16.00 -11.54
N ARG A 24 -9.10 15.53 -10.57
CA ARG A 24 -8.65 15.54 -9.17
C ARG A 24 -7.30 14.82 -9.12
N GLN A 25 -6.38 15.38 -8.38
CA GLN A 25 -5.04 14.79 -8.21
C GLN A 25 -4.79 14.60 -6.72
N LEU A 26 -4.00 13.59 -6.38
CA LEU A 26 -3.52 13.36 -5.03
C LEU A 26 -2.11 13.92 -4.88
N SER A 27 -1.86 14.58 -3.77
CA SER A 27 -0.52 15.05 -3.42
C SER A 27 0.26 13.89 -2.80
N LEU A 28 1.36 13.48 -3.44
CA LEU A 28 2.33 12.56 -2.85
C LEU A 28 3.36 13.37 -2.07
N VAL A 29 3.55 13.03 -0.81
CA VAL A 29 4.29 13.82 0.16
C VAL A 29 5.17 12.91 1.02
N LEU A 30 6.42 13.31 1.26
CA LEU A 30 7.23 12.76 2.33
C LEU A 30 6.93 13.52 3.62
N VAL A 31 6.64 12.79 4.70
CA VAL A 31 6.30 13.37 6.00
C VAL A 31 7.25 12.79 7.04
N ASP A 32 7.99 13.63 7.76
CA ASP A 32 8.85 13.17 8.85
C ASP A 32 8.05 12.90 10.13
N ARG A 33 8.73 12.41 11.16
CA ARG A 33 8.11 12.05 12.45
C ARG A 33 7.54 13.24 13.20
N GLU A 34 8.04 14.44 12.93
CA GLU A 34 7.56 15.73 13.48
C GLU A 34 6.40 16.31 12.67
N GLY A 35 5.94 15.62 11.60
CA GLY A 35 4.84 16.04 10.75
C GLY A 35 5.20 17.08 9.70
N ARG A 36 6.50 17.38 9.49
CA ARG A 36 6.96 18.30 8.44
C ARG A 36 6.78 17.61 7.08
N LYS A 37 6.15 18.31 6.15
CA LYS A 37 5.78 17.81 4.83
C LYS A 37 6.76 18.33 3.78
N THR A 38 7.28 17.40 2.97
CA THR A 38 8.06 17.71 1.77
C THR A 38 7.30 17.18 0.56
N PRO A 39 6.75 18.05 -0.31
CA PRO A 39 6.05 17.63 -1.51
C PRO A 39 6.99 16.84 -2.43
N VAL A 40 6.49 15.72 -2.97
CA VAL A 40 7.17 14.91 -3.98
C VAL A 40 6.57 15.19 -5.36
N GLY A 41 5.25 15.29 -5.45
CA GLY A 41 4.53 15.61 -6.69
C GLY A 41 3.07 15.21 -6.65
N LEU A 42 2.44 15.18 -7.82
CA LEU A 42 1.03 14.87 -7.98
C LEU A 42 0.85 13.51 -8.66
N LEU A 43 -0.13 12.76 -8.20
CA LEU A 43 -0.58 11.50 -8.78
C LEU A 43 -2.05 11.59 -9.21
N PRO A 44 -2.52 10.74 -10.14
CA PRO A 44 -3.95 10.62 -10.45
C PRO A 44 -4.80 10.40 -9.20
N ALA A 45 -6.03 10.89 -9.18
CA ALA A 45 -6.93 10.79 -8.02
C ALA A 45 -7.35 9.36 -7.68
N ASP A 46 -7.26 8.47 -8.63
CA ASP A 46 -7.55 7.05 -8.57
C ASP A 46 -6.31 6.18 -8.26
N THR A 47 -5.25 6.80 -7.74
CA THR A 47 -4.03 6.10 -7.32
C THR A 47 -4.23 5.38 -5.99
N PHE A 48 -3.71 4.17 -5.91
CA PHE A 48 -3.74 3.32 -4.73
C PHE A 48 -2.37 2.72 -4.39
N ALA A 49 -2.24 2.34 -3.14
CA ALA A 49 -1.17 1.47 -2.62
C ALA A 49 0.25 1.86 -3.06
N PRO A 50 0.72 3.10 -2.82
CA PRO A 50 2.09 3.48 -3.14
C PRO A 50 3.08 2.65 -2.33
N ARG A 51 4.12 2.13 -3.02
CA ARG A 51 5.17 1.28 -2.43
C ARG A 51 6.54 1.79 -2.83
N ILE A 52 7.35 2.13 -1.86
CA ILE A 52 8.73 2.58 -2.07
C ILE A 52 9.60 1.38 -2.41
N SER A 53 10.48 1.54 -3.40
CA SER A 53 11.51 0.54 -3.71
C SER A 53 12.54 0.42 -2.57
N PRO A 54 13.18 -0.73 -2.38
CA PRO A 54 14.14 -0.93 -1.30
C PRO A 54 15.33 0.04 -1.29
N ASP A 55 15.67 0.61 -2.45
CA ASP A 55 16.71 1.64 -2.58
C ASP A 55 16.23 3.07 -2.26
N GLY A 56 14.93 3.23 -1.98
CA GLY A 56 14.32 4.52 -1.65
C GLY A 56 14.20 5.50 -2.81
N LYS A 57 14.41 5.07 -4.06
CA LYS A 57 14.47 5.98 -5.21
C LYS A 57 13.20 5.98 -6.06
N ARG A 58 12.45 4.90 -6.03
CA ARG A 58 11.27 4.71 -6.89
C ARG A 58 10.03 4.45 -6.05
N VAL A 59 8.88 4.75 -6.63
CA VAL A 59 7.56 4.37 -6.11
C VAL A 59 6.81 3.55 -7.16
N ALA A 60 6.26 2.42 -6.76
CA ALA A 60 5.27 1.66 -7.52
C ALA A 60 3.88 1.94 -6.95
N TYR A 61 2.89 2.11 -7.81
CA TYR A 61 1.50 2.35 -7.44
C TYR A 61 0.57 1.78 -8.50
N ASP A 62 -0.65 1.47 -8.14
CA ASP A 62 -1.70 1.09 -9.08
C ASP A 62 -2.76 2.20 -9.19
N ILE A 63 -3.45 2.23 -10.32
CA ILE A 63 -4.61 3.09 -10.56
C ILE A 63 -5.85 2.24 -10.81
N GLU A 64 -7.03 2.86 -10.74
CA GLU A 64 -8.31 2.14 -10.78
C GLU A 64 -8.52 1.31 -12.07
N ASP A 65 -7.92 1.72 -13.19
CA ASP A 65 -8.00 0.98 -14.45
C ASP A 65 -7.26 -0.37 -14.45
N GLY A 66 -6.58 -0.69 -13.34
CA GLY A 66 -5.83 -1.92 -13.19
C GLY A 66 -4.47 -1.86 -13.89
N THR A 67 -3.76 -0.75 -13.78
CA THR A 67 -2.39 -0.63 -14.27
C THR A 67 -1.44 -0.32 -13.12
N VAL A 68 -0.33 -1.03 -13.06
CA VAL A 68 0.78 -0.71 -12.15
C VAL A 68 1.77 0.21 -12.85
N TRP A 69 2.10 1.29 -12.19
CA TRP A 69 3.05 2.30 -12.63
C TRP A 69 4.26 2.37 -11.71
N ILE A 70 5.40 2.76 -12.26
CA ILE A 70 6.62 3.06 -11.51
C ILE A 70 7.09 4.46 -11.89
N ALA A 71 7.42 5.25 -10.88
CA ALA A 71 8.02 6.57 -11.06
C ALA A 71 9.27 6.72 -10.19
N GLU A 72 10.21 7.56 -10.61
CA GLU A 72 11.30 8.03 -9.76
C GLU A 72 10.74 9.05 -8.76
N LEU A 73 11.09 8.93 -7.48
CA LEU A 73 10.65 9.91 -6.46
C LEU A 73 11.21 11.31 -6.73
N SER A 74 12.32 11.41 -7.44
CA SER A 74 12.89 12.70 -7.89
C SER A 74 12.14 13.32 -9.07
N ASN A 75 11.31 12.53 -9.79
CA ASN A 75 10.57 13.00 -10.97
C ASN A 75 9.31 12.17 -11.22
N LEU A 76 8.20 12.55 -10.60
CA LEU A 76 6.91 11.89 -10.80
C LEU A 76 6.23 12.20 -12.14
N SER A 77 6.72 13.19 -12.90
CA SER A 77 6.09 13.61 -14.15
C SER A 77 6.34 12.64 -15.33
N ALA A 78 7.24 11.69 -15.16
CA ALA A 78 7.60 10.71 -16.18
C ALA A 78 7.44 9.26 -15.65
N PRO A 79 6.23 8.85 -15.20
CA PRO A 79 6.01 7.48 -14.77
C PRO A 79 6.05 6.55 -15.98
N ARG A 80 6.56 5.34 -15.77
CA ARG A 80 6.46 4.27 -16.77
C ARG A 80 5.44 3.23 -16.35
N LYS A 81 4.73 2.73 -17.32
CA LYS A 81 3.83 1.59 -17.15
C LYS A 81 4.65 0.34 -16.87
N ALA A 82 4.37 -0.35 -15.76
CA ALA A 82 5.09 -1.55 -15.37
C ALA A 82 4.38 -2.82 -15.83
N THR A 83 3.05 -2.79 -15.97
CA THR A 83 2.22 -3.95 -16.33
C THR A 83 1.27 -3.63 -17.46
N ALA A 84 0.61 -4.66 -18.01
CA ALA A 84 -0.24 -4.51 -19.22
C ALA A 84 -1.66 -4.01 -18.93
N GLY A 85 -2.14 -4.10 -17.68
CA GLY A 85 -3.50 -3.76 -17.24
C GLY A 85 -4.23 -4.93 -16.58
N ARG A 86 -5.23 -4.64 -15.75
CA ARG A 86 -5.92 -5.55 -14.82
C ARG A 86 -5.03 -6.04 -13.69
N ASP A 87 -4.06 -5.22 -13.30
CA ASP A 87 -3.00 -5.55 -12.36
C ASP A 87 -3.04 -4.58 -11.19
N HIS A 88 -2.97 -5.10 -9.97
CA HIS A 88 -3.13 -4.31 -8.76
C HIS A 88 -2.14 -4.73 -7.66
N TYR A 89 -1.99 -3.90 -6.63
CA TYR A 89 -1.24 -4.18 -5.40
C TYR A 89 0.24 -4.50 -5.65
N PRO A 90 1.02 -3.58 -6.19
CA PRO A 90 2.43 -3.81 -6.39
C PRO A 90 3.17 -4.01 -5.07
N MET A 91 4.09 -4.96 -5.04
CA MET A 91 5.05 -5.19 -3.97
C MET A 91 6.43 -5.44 -4.57
N TRP A 92 7.41 -4.70 -4.11
CA TRP A 92 8.81 -4.89 -4.51
C TRP A 92 9.41 -6.15 -3.91
N SER A 93 10.27 -6.85 -4.66
CA SER A 93 11.22 -7.80 -4.09
C SER A 93 12.23 -7.08 -3.18
N ALA A 94 12.91 -7.82 -2.32
CA ALA A 94 13.91 -7.22 -1.42
C ALA A 94 15.06 -6.54 -2.16
N SER A 95 15.42 -7.01 -3.35
CA SER A 95 16.44 -6.41 -4.22
C SER A 95 15.92 -5.21 -5.05
N GLY A 96 14.59 -5.07 -5.18
CA GLY A 96 13.97 -4.04 -6.01
C GLY A 96 14.06 -4.30 -7.52
N ASP A 97 14.51 -5.47 -7.93
CA ASP A 97 14.62 -5.88 -9.34
C ASP A 97 13.35 -6.56 -9.88
N GLN A 98 12.43 -6.93 -8.99
CA GLN A 98 11.14 -7.56 -9.34
C GLN A 98 9.98 -6.89 -8.62
N LEU A 99 8.80 -7.02 -9.21
CA LEU A 99 7.50 -6.70 -8.61
C LEU A 99 6.65 -7.97 -8.54
N VAL A 100 5.99 -8.18 -7.41
CA VAL A 100 4.85 -9.07 -7.28
C VAL A 100 3.59 -8.23 -7.28
N PHE A 101 2.58 -8.65 -8.03
CA PHE A 101 1.29 -7.97 -8.16
C PHE A 101 0.20 -9.00 -8.41
N ILE A 102 -1.05 -8.60 -8.34
CA ILE A 102 -2.17 -9.46 -8.75
C ILE A 102 -2.63 -9.12 -10.15
N VAL A 103 -3.13 -10.14 -10.84
CA VAL A 103 -3.83 -10.04 -12.12
C VAL A 103 -5.25 -10.54 -11.94
N ASP A 104 -6.23 -9.80 -12.45
CA ASP A 104 -7.62 -10.25 -12.53
C ASP A 104 -7.77 -11.22 -13.70
N GLU A 105 -7.69 -12.52 -13.41
CA GLU A 105 -8.06 -13.60 -14.35
C GLU A 105 -9.59 -13.70 -14.44
N LYS A 106 -10.09 -14.46 -15.44
CA LYS A 106 -11.53 -14.54 -15.74
C LYS A 106 -12.41 -14.84 -14.51
N ASP A 107 -11.99 -15.79 -13.66
CA ASP A 107 -12.80 -16.30 -12.55
C ASP A 107 -12.13 -16.13 -11.18
N GLN A 108 -10.91 -15.58 -11.14
CA GLN A 108 -10.12 -15.47 -9.92
C GLN A 108 -9.02 -14.41 -10.04
N GLN A 109 -8.42 -14.09 -8.92
CA GLN A 109 -7.19 -13.29 -8.88
C GLN A 109 -5.99 -14.21 -8.68
N ALA A 110 -4.88 -13.86 -9.32
CA ALA A 110 -3.64 -14.60 -9.20
C ALA A 110 -2.45 -13.67 -9.00
N LEU A 111 -1.45 -14.18 -8.27
CA LEU A 111 -0.18 -13.51 -8.02
C LEU A 111 0.75 -13.76 -9.21
N TYR A 112 1.33 -12.69 -9.71
CA TYR A 112 2.34 -12.70 -10.77
C TYR A 112 3.60 -11.99 -10.30
N MET A 113 4.71 -12.37 -10.88
CA MET A 113 6.01 -11.72 -10.66
C MET A 113 6.63 -11.35 -11.99
N GLN A 114 7.19 -10.14 -12.07
CA GLN A 114 7.85 -9.62 -13.26
C GLN A 114 9.06 -8.78 -12.88
N ARG A 115 10.03 -8.66 -13.78
CA ARG A 115 11.14 -7.72 -13.60
C ARG A 115 10.62 -6.28 -13.49
N SER A 116 11.16 -5.55 -12.54
CA SER A 116 10.74 -4.18 -12.27
C SER A 116 11.16 -3.20 -13.38
N ASP A 117 12.08 -3.56 -14.28
CA ASP A 117 12.43 -2.78 -15.46
C ASP A 117 11.43 -2.95 -16.63
N GLY A 118 10.42 -3.81 -16.47
CA GLY A 118 9.41 -4.11 -17.47
C GLY A 118 9.86 -5.11 -18.54
N THR A 119 11.07 -5.66 -18.45
CA THR A 119 11.57 -6.69 -19.39
C THR A 119 11.11 -8.08 -18.98
N GLY A 120 11.11 -9.00 -19.95
CA GLY A 120 10.66 -10.38 -19.74
C GLY A 120 9.14 -10.53 -19.68
N LYS A 121 8.70 -11.74 -19.39
CA LYS A 121 7.29 -12.08 -19.21
C LYS A 121 6.96 -12.18 -17.73
N ALA A 122 5.76 -11.77 -17.35
CA ALA A 122 5.23 -12.01 -16.02
C ALA A 122 5.04 -13.52 -15.80
N GLU A 123 5.57 -14.04 -14.68
CA GLU A 123 5.40 -15.44 -14.24
C GLU A 123 4.23 -15.53 -13.29
N ARG A 124 3.30 -16.44 -13.56
CA ARG A 124 2.20 -16.74 -12.64
C ARG A 124 2.73 -17.59 -11.48
N LEU A 125 2.50 -17.15 -10.25
CA LEU A 125 3.01 -17.81 -9.05
C LEU A 125 1.95 -18.69 -8.38
N ALA A 126 0.80 -18.11 -8.05
CA ALA A 126 -0.27 -18.79 -7.32
C ALA A 126 -1.62 -18.09 -7.50
N THR A 127 -2.69 -18.77 -7.18
CA THR A 127 -3.99 -18.13 -6.92
C THR A 127 -3.90 -17.40 -5.59
N GLY A 128 -4.36 -16.15 -5.55
CA GLY A 128 -4.31 -15.32 -4.34
C GLY A 128 -4.66 -13.89 -4.65
N ARG A 129 -4.70 -13.08 -3.59
CA ARG A 129 -4.96 -11.65 -3.64
C ARG A 129 -3.73 -10.89 -3.14
N ALA A 130 -3.85 -9.61 -2.98
CA ALA A 130 -2.83 -8.66 -2.57
C ALA A 130 -1.56 -9.27 -1.93
N PRO A 131 -0.40 -9.20 -2.59
CA PRO A 131 0.88 -9.47 -1.95
C PRO A 131 1.13 -8.41 -0.88
N GLU A 132 1.67 -8.80 0.29
CA GLU A 132 1.71 -7.91 1.44
C GLU A 132 3.13 -7.62 1.94
N SER A 133 3.96 -8.64 2.11
CA SER A 133 5.28 -8.48 2.73
C SER A 133 6.29 -9.47 2.19
N TRP A 134 7.43 -8.96 1.76
CA TRP A 134 8.58 -9.75 1.40
C TRP A 134 9.48 -10.02 2.60
N SER A 135 9.93 -11.27 2.77
CA SER A 135 10.96 -11.68 3.74
C SER A 135 12.15 -12.26 2.99
N ALA A 136 13.22 -11.47 2.88
CA ALA A 136 14.44 -11.91 2.21
C ALA A 136 15.12 -13.06 2.98
N GLN A 137 15.13 -12.97 4.31
CA GLN A 137 15.75 -13.98 5.20
C GLN A 137 15.10 -15.35 5.05
N ASN A 138 13.77 -15.36 4.88
CA ASN A 138 13.00 -16.60 4.76
C ASN A 138 12.77 -17.02 3.29
N GLN A 139 13.25 -16.24 2.31
CA GLN A 139 13.04 -16.47 0.89
C GLN A 139 11.56 -16.72 0.53
N MET A 140 10.68 -15.84 1.04
CA MET A 140 9.24 -15.94 0.84
C MET A 140 8.58 -14.58 0.90
N PHE A 141 7.32 -14.55 0.51
CA PHE A 141 6.46 -13.40 0.78
C PHE A 141 5.09 -13.84 1.30
N SER A 142 4.43 -12.95 2.05
CA SER A 142 3.05 -13.14 2.48
C SER A 142 2.08 -12.48 1.49
N PHE A 143 0.91 -13.05 1.41
CA PHE A 143 -0.21 -12.54 0.60
C PHE A 143 -1.54 -12.96 1.24
N ILE A 144 -2.63 -12.35 0.82
CA ILE A 144 -3.96 -12.74 1.28
C ILE A 144 -4.67 -13.66 0.27
N THR A 145 -5.49 -14.53 0.81
CA THR A 145 -6.50 -15.28 0.07
C THR A 145 -7.90 -14.84 0.54
N LEU A 146 -8.90 -15.10 -0.26
CA LEU A 146 -10.30 -14.86 0.08
C LEU A 146 -11.11 -16.14 -0.12
N SER A 147 -11.68 -16.61 0.99
CA SER A 147 -12.83 -17.52 0.96
C SER A 147 -14.09 -16.73 1.34
N ASN A 148 -14.67 -16.97 2.50
CA ASN A 148 -15.67 -16.11 3.12
C ASN A 148 -15.06 -14.96 3.96
N TYR A 149 -13.75 -14.99 4.21
CA TYR A 149 -12.95 -14.03 4.95
C TYR A 149 -11.54 -13.99 4.37
N TYR A 150 -10.80 -12.92 4.66
CA TYR A 150 -9.39 -12.83 4.29
C TYR A 150 -8.52 -13.61 5.29
N SER A 151 -7.60 -14.39 4.75
CA SER A 151 -6.56 -15.09 5.52
C SER A 151 -5.19 -14.84 4.89
N ILE A 152 -4.13 -14.95 5.71
CA ILE A 152 -2.75 -14.65 5.31
C ILE A 152 -2.03 -15.96 5.02
N TRP A 153 -1.44 -16.03 3.85
CA TRP A 153 -0.68 -17.16 3.33
C TRP A 153 0.73 -16.73 2.97
N THR A 154 1.62 -17.69 2.78
CA THR A 154 2.98 -17.47 2.29
C THR A 154 3.23 -18.22 1.00
N TYR A 155 4.07 -17.63 0.15
CA TYR A 155 4.65 -18.25 -1.02
C TYR A 155 6.16 -18.38 -0.82
N SER A 156 6.69 -19.63 -0.81
CA SER A 156 8.13 -19.91 -0.77
C SER A 156 8.71 -19.73 -2.17
N LEU A 157 9.70 -18.86 -2.32
CA LEU A 157 10.42 -18.63 -3.57
C LEU A 157 11.27 -19.82 -3.95
N LYS A 158 11.83 -20.52 -2.94
CA LYS A 158 12.67 -21.70 -3.12
C LYS A 158 11.87 -22.91 -3.59
N ASP A 159 10.78 -23.21 -2.88
CA ASP A 159 10.03 -24.45 -3.09
C ASP A 159 8.83 -24.26 -4.02
N LYS A 160 8.53 -23.01 -4.40
CA LYS A 160 7.32 -22.61 -5.17
C LYS A 160 6.03 -23.12 -4.52
N LYS A 161 6.01 -23.14 -3.17
CA LYS A 161 4.91 -23.71 -2.38
C LYS A 161 4.12 -22.63 -1.66
N VAL A 162 2.81 -22.78 -1.69
CA VAL A 162 1.85 -21.97 -0.92
C VAL A 162 1.54 -22.68 0.40
N THR A 163 1.55 -21.92 1.49
CA THR A 163 1.28 -22.46 2.85
C THR A 163 0.46 -21.45 3.66
N PRO A 164 -0.61 -21.89 4.37
CA PRO A 164 -1.34 -21.00 5.27
C PRO A 164 -0.44 -20.53 6.41
N LEU A 165 -0.51 -19.23 6.73
CA LEU A 165 0.25 -18.63 7.82
C LEU A 165 -0.65 -18.20 8.97
N ILE A 166 -1.67 -17.38 8.70
CA ILE A 166 -2.66 -16.94 9.67
C ILE A 166 -4.03 -17.14 9.02
N ASP A 167 -4.72 -18.18 9.47
CA ASP A 167 -6.01 -18.61 8.95
C ASP A 167 -6.88 -19.05 10.12
N THR A 168 -7.58 -18.07 10.70
CA THR A 168 -8.56 -18.32 11.79
C THR A 168 -9.95 -18.34 11.17
N PRO A 169 -10.67 -19.47 11.21
CA PRO A 169 -11.98 -19.60 10.60
C PRO A 169 -12.95 -18.48 11.00
N GLY A 170 -13.57 -17.83 10.01
CA GLY A 170 -14.53 -16.74 10.22
C GLY A 170 -13.92 -15.38 10.60
N VAL A 171 -12.60 -15.27 10.67
CA VAL A 171 -11.90 -14.03 11.08
C VAL A 171 -11.12 -13.45 9.90
N THR A 172 -11.42 -12.22 9.52
CA THR A 172 -10.65 -11.50 8.51
C THR A 172 -9.30 -11.04 9.07
N GLN A 173 -8.21 -11.42 8.36
CA GLN A 173 -6.83 -11.07 8.66
C GLN A 173 -6.14 -10.59 7.39
N HIS A 174 -5.39 -9.47 7.47
CA HIS A 174 -4.68 -8.87 6.33
C HIS A 174 -3.56 -7.94 6.79
N SER A 175 -2.90 -7.27 5.84
CA SER A 175 -1.85 -6.26 6.07
C SER A 175 -0.68 -6.81 6.88
N SER A 176 -0.26 -8.02 6.55
CA SER A 176 0.86 -8.67 7.22
C SER A 176 2.19 -8.02 6.86
N ARG A 177 3.12 -7.98 7.83
CA ARG A 177 4.47 -7.44 7.68
C ARG A 177 5.47 -8.26 8.47
N PHE A 178 6.42 -8.89 7.78
CA PHE A 178 7.58 -9.48 8.44
C PHE A 178 8.44 -8.40 9.08
N SER A 179 9.00 -8.72 10.25
CA SER A 179 10.06 -7.88 10.84
C SER A 179 11.31 -7.89 9.96
N PRO A 180 12.18 -6.87 10.07
CA PRO A 180 13.39 -6.80 9.25
C PRO A 180 14.32 -8.00 9.39
N ASP A 181 14.35 -8.65 10.56
CA ASP A 181 15.11 -9.89 10.82
C ASP A 181 14.36 -11.17 10.41
N GLY A 182 13.11 -11.05 9.96
CA GLY A 182 12.27 -12.17 9.51
C GLY A 182 11.80 -13.10 10.62
N THR A 183 11.97 -12.75 11.90
CA THR A 183 11.62 -13.61 13.05
C THR A 183 10.25 -13.31 13.65
N TRP A 184 9.59 -12.25 13.21
CA TRP A 184 8.25 -11.83 13.65
C TRP A 184 7.38 -11.44 12.47
N ILE A 185 6.07 -11.47 12.67
CA ILE A 185 5.09 -10.95 11.72
C ILE A 185 4.04 -10.12 12.45
N ALA A 186 3.84 -8.88 12.01
CA ALA A 186 2.73 -8.03 12.39
C ALA A 186 1.59 -8.18 11.38
N TYR A 187 0.34 -8.09 11.80
CA TYR A 187 -0.83 -8.18 10.93
C TYR A 187 -2.05 -7.52 11.56
N THR A 188 -3.05 -7.24 10.74
CA THR A 188 -4.35 -6.73 11.16
C THR A 188 -5.36 -7.87 11.24
N SER A 189 -6.17 -7.93 12.31
CA SER A 189 -7.21 -8.94 12.53
C SER A 189 -8.47 -8.32 13.13
N VAL A 190 -9.65 -8.88 12.79
CA VAL A 190 -10.95 -8.50 13.40
C VAL A 190 -11.37 -9.43 14.52
N GLU A 191 -10.52 -10.28 15.05
CA GLU A 191 -10.87 -11.29 16.06
C GLU A 191 -11.45 -10.72 17.37
N THR A 192 -11.22 -9.42 17.62
CA THR A 192 -11.78 -8.71 18.79
C THR A 192 -13.03 -7.90 18.47
N GLY A 193 -13.62 -8.09 17.26
CA GLY A 193 -14.79 -7.36 16.80
C GLY A 193 -14.49 -6.06 16.06
N ARG A 194 -13.21 -5.66 15.96
CA ARG A 194 -12.71 -4.51 15.16
C ARG A 194 -11.33 -4.80 14.66
N PHE A 195 -10.84 -3.99 13.71
CA PHE A 195 -9.47 -4.09 13.25
C PHE A 195 -8.49 -3.68 14.36
N GLU A 196 -7.62 -4.62 14.72
CA GLU A 196 -6.52 -4.44 15.67
C GLU A 196 -5.23 -5.01 15.10
N VAL A 197 -4.11 -4.44 15.52
CA VAL A 197 -2.78 -4.94 15.16
C VAL A 197 -2.34 -6.02 16.14
N PHE A 198 -1.88 -7.13 15.58
CA PHE A 198 -1.29 -8.25 16.31
C PHE A 198 0.13 -8.52 15.84
N VAL A 199 0.95 -9.10 16.70
CA VAL A 199 2.29 -9.59 16.38
C VAL A 199 2.44 -11.02 16.89
N GLN A 200 3.12 -11.86 16.13
CA GLN A 200 3.48 -13.21 16.54
C GLN A 200 4.85 -13.61 16.01
N PRO A 201 5.55 -14.57 16.67
CA PRO A 201 6.80 -15.12 16.17
C PRO A 201 6.65 -15.77 14.80
N PHE A 202 7.71 -15.74 14.02
CA PHE A 202 7.85 -16.53 12.80
C PHE A 202 9.17 -17.33 12.82
N PRO A 203 9.15 -18.65 12.64
CA PRO A 203 7.98 -19.51 12.53
C PRO A 203 7.04 -19.44 13.75
N ARG A 204 5.77 -19.80 13.55
CA ARG A 204 4.75 -19.71 14.61
C ARG A 204 5.09 -20.64 15.79
N THR A 205 5.06 -20.08 16.99
CA THR A 205 5.24 -20.83 18.27
C THR A 205 3.96 -20.98 19.07
N GLY A 206 2.85 -20.39 18.60
CA GLY A 206 1.58 -20.27 19.33
C GLY A 206 1.46 -18.98 20.14
N ALA A 207 2.56 -18.27 20.42
CA ALA A 207 2.51 -16.96 21.07
C ALA A 207 1.90 -15.92 20.12
N LYS A 208 1.05 -15.03 20.67
CA LYS A 208 0.40 -13.93 19.94
C LYS A 208 0.22 -12.74 20.88
N PHE A 209 0.51 -11.56 20.39
CA PHE A 209 0.47 -10.31 21.17
C PHE A 209 -0.41 -9.30 20.46
N GLN A 210 -1.42 -8.82 21.18
CA GLN A 210 -2.27 -7.72 20.72
C GLN A 210 -1.57 -6.39 21.00
N ILE A 211 -1.34 -5.59 19.96
CA ILE A 211 -0.61 -4.32 20.04
C ILE A 211 -1.56 -3.16 20.27
N THR A 212 -2.72 -3.17 19.62
CA THR A 212 -3.72 -2.10 19.74
C THR A 212 -4.97 -2.63 20.42
N LYS A 213 -5.70 -1.73 21.11
CA LYS A 213 -6.95 -2.07 21.83
C LYS A 213 -8.10 -1.10 21.54
N GLN A 214 -7.85 -0.09 20.72
CA GLN A 214 -8.82 0.95 20.36
C GLN A 214 -8.90 1.16 18.84
N GLY A 215 -8.60 0.10 18.09
CA GLY A 215 -8.49 0.10 16.65
C GLY A 215 -7.06 0.36 16.18
N GLY A 216 -6.80 -0.08 14.97
CA GLY A 216 -5.53 0.12 14.27
C GLY A 216 -5.32 -0.93 13.19
N GLY A 217 -4.57 -0.57 12.16
CA GLY A 217 -4.25 -1.46 11.05
C GLY A 217 -2.99 -1.06 10.30
N HIS A 218 -2.68 -1.79 9.24
CA HIS A 218 -1.64 -1.50 8.27
C HIS A 218 -0.24 -1.30 8.88
N ALA A 219 0.12 -2.11 9.87
CA ALA A 219 1.37 -1.98 10.60
C ALA A 219 2.61 -2.04 9.70
N LEU A 220 3.61 -1.22 10.03
CA LEU A 220 4.95 -1.22 9.44
C LEU A 220 5.99 -1.31 10.55
N TRP A 221 6.99 -2.16 10.36
CA TRP A 221 8.17 -2.16 11.21
C TRP A 221 9.12 -1.01 10.85
N SER A 222 9.75 -0.42 11.86
CA SER A 222 10.95 0.39 11.63
C SER A 222 12.07 -0.49 11.08
N PRO A 223 13.02 0.05 10.29
CA PRO A 223 14.12 -0.76 9.71
C PRO A 223 15.00 -1.46 10.74
N ASP A 224 15.10 -0.93 11.95
CA ASP A 224 15.83 -1.55 13.07
C ASP A 224 15.00 -2.55 13.90
N GLY A 225 13.71 -2.70 13.56
CA GLY A 225 12.78 -3.61 14.23
C GLY A 225 12.35 -3.19 15.63
N LYS A 226 12.65 -1.96 16.08
CA LYS A 226 12.37 -1.50 17.44
C LYS A 226 11.06 -0.73 17.59
N GLU A 227 10.40 -0.45 16.49
CA GLU A 227 9.11 0.24 16.49
C GLU A 227 8.16 -0.39 15.47
N LEU A 228 6.87 -0.25 15.75
CA LEU A 228 5.79 -0.44 14.80
C LEU A 228 5.06 0.88 14.60
N PHE A 229 4.77 1.20 13.35
CA PHE A 229 3.88 2.28 12.95
C PHE A 229 2.57 1.67 12.49
N PHE A 230 1.45 2.29 12.83
CA PHE A 230 0.13 1.85 12.38
C PHE A 230 -0.82 3.04 12.26
N ASP A 231 -1.87 2.89 11.48
CA ASP A 231 -2.88 3.94 11.33
C ASP A 231 -4.18 3.58 12.06
N ASN A 232 -4.86 4.64 12.53
CA ASN A 232 -6.22 4.58 13.03
C ASN A 232 -6.90 5.94 12.80
N ASN A 233 -8.08 5.95 12.14
CA ASN A 233 -8.86 7.16 11.89
C ASN A 233 -8.04 8.32 11.27
N GLN A 234 -7.27 8.03 10.22
CA GLN A 234 -6.40 9.00 9.51
C GLN A 234 -5.32 9.64 10.41
N GLN A 235 -4.98 9.00 11.49
CA GLN A 235 -3.90 9.35 12.41
C GLN A 235 -2.86 8.24 12.37
N LEU A 236 -1.59 8.60 12.25
CA LEU A 236 -0.48 7.66 12.38
C LEU A 236 -0.03 7.58 13.83
N PHE A 237 0.27 6.37 14.27
CA PHE A 237 0.77 6.06 15.61
C PHE A 237 2.11 5.33 15.53
N THR A 238 2.87 5.42 16.60
CA THR A 238 4.06 4.59 16.84
C THR A 238 3.93 3.84 18.15
N VAL A 239 4.58 2.67 18.23
CA VAL A 239 4.73 1.90 19.46
C VAL A 239 6.12 1.27 19.49
N SER A 240 6.85 1.43 20.59
CA SER A 240 8.14 0.76 20.78
C SER A 240 7.94 -0.74 20.95
N VAL A 241 8.84 -1.52 20.37
CA VAL A 241 8.83 -2.99 20.42
C VAL A 241 10.19 -3.49 20.84
N GLN A 242 10.20 -4.42 21.78
CA GLN A 242 11.36 -5.23 22.14
C GLN A 242 11.05 -6.69 21.82
N THR A 243 11.88 -7.32 21.02
CA THR A 243 11.68 -8.71 20.58
C THR A 243 12.55 -9.72 21.34
N LYS A 244 13.56 -9.25 22.07
CA LYS A 244 14.51 -10.08 22.86
C LYS A 244 14.79 -9.45 24.20
N PRO A 245 15.01 -10.23 25.30
CA PRO A 245 14.90 -11.70 25.39
C PRO A 245 13.43 -12.19 25.34
N THR A 246 12.47 -11.33 25.67
CA THR A 246 11.03 -11.59 25.60
C THR A 246 10.35 -10.46 24.83
N PHE A 247 9.23 -10.78 24.19
CA PHE A 247 8.45 -9.76 23.47
C PHE A 247 7.76 -8.82 24.47
N SER A 248 7.93 -7.53 24.25
CA SER A 248 7.21 -6.49 24.98
C SER A 248 7.01 -5.25 24.11
N THR A 249 6.01 -4.43 24.46
CA THR A 249 5.74 -3.16 23.77
C THR A 249 5.53 -2.04 24.78
N GLY A 250 5.86 -0.83 24.36
CA GLY A 250 5.41 0.38 25.04
C GLY A 250 3.91 0.65 24.83
N ALA A 251 3.45 1.79 25.29
CA ALA A 251 2.13 2.29 24.94
C ALA A 251 2.16 2.94 23.53
N PRO A 252 1.12 2.73 22.70
CA PRO A 252 0.98 3.46 21.44
C PRO A 252 0.90 4.98 21.68
N ALA A 253 1.65 5.74 20.89
CA ALA A 253 1.67 7.19 20.91
C ALA A 253 1.33 7.77 19.52
N PRO A 254 0.48 8.81 19.43
CA PRO A 254 0.17 9.43 18.15
C PRO A 254 1.39 10.23 17.65
N LEU A 255 1.68 10.09 16.35
CA LEU A 255 2.57 11.01 15.65
C LEU A 255 1.78 12.25 15.18
N PRO A 256 2.40 13.42 14.98
CA PRO A 256 1.70 14.62 14.51
C PRO A 256 1.38 14.55 13.00
N ILE A 257 0.93 13.39 12.52
CA ILE A 257 0.67 13.07 11.11
C ILE A 257 -0.79 12.66 10.95
N ARG A 258 -1.58 13.53 10.28
CA ARG A 258 -3.04 13.35 10.14
C ARG A 258 -3.53 13.76 8.76
N GLY A 259 -4.75 13.30 8.41
CA GLY A 259 -5.51 13.75 7.23
C GLY A 259 -4.98 13.19 5.90
N PHE A 260 -4.16 12.14 5.95
CA PHE A 260 -3.75 11.41 4.76
C PHE A 260 -4.87 10.48 4.27
N ILE A 261 -4.78 10.07 2.99
CA ILE A 261 -5.71 9.09 2.43
C ILE A 261 -5.55 7.77 3.19
N GLN A 262 -6.65 7.23 3.68
CA GLN A 262 -6.71 5.94 4.34
C GLN A 262 -7.47 4.94 3.48
N GLY A 263 -7.02 3.70 3.44
CA GLY A 263 -7.72 2.59 2.81
C GLY A 263 -8.30 1.62 3.84
N ASN A 264 -9.38 0.93 3.50
CA ASN A 264 -9.97 -0.07 4.40
C ASN A 264 -9.13 -1.35 4.51
N ALA A 265 -8.71 -1.88 3.36
CA ALA A 265 -7.90 -3.11 3.28
C ALA A 265 -6.52 -2.87 2.67
N ARG A 266 -6.23 -1.65 2.20
CA ARG A 266 -4.99 -1.27 1.52
C ARG A 266 -4.29 -0.18 2.32
N ARG A 267 -3.05 -0.42 2.68
CA ARG A 267 -2.20 0.64 3.22
C ARG A 267 -1.93 1.69 2.13
N GLN A 268 -2.23 2.96 2.43
CA GLN A 268 -2.08 4.09 1.52
C GLN A 268 -0.85 4.96 1.85
N TYR A 269 0.10 4.40 2.55
CA TYR A 269 1.37 5.02 2.90
C TYR A 269 2.47 3.97 2.91
N ASP A 270 3.71 4.40 2.89
CA ASP A 270 4.87 3.54 3.07
C ASP A 270 5.96 4.25 3.88
N LEU A 271 6.94 3.49 4.37
CA LEU A 271 8.06 4.02 5.14
C LEU A 271 9.31 4.03 4.27
N MET A 272 10.05 5.15 4.27
CA MET A 272 11.35 5.20 3.61
C MET A 272 12.31 4.17 4.21
N PRO A 273 13.21 3.57 3.42
CA PRO A 273 14.11 2.52 3.89
C PRO A 273 15.03 2.96 5.04
N ASP A 274 15.29 4.26 5.20
CA ASP A 274 16.05 4.81 6.31
C ASP A 274 15.23 5.01 7.60
N GLY A 275 13.91 4.77 7.53
CA GLY A 275 12.99 4.88 8.66
C GLY A 275 12.66 6.30 9.13
N LYS A 276 13.09 7.33 8.39
CA LYS A 276 12.95 8.73 8.84
C LYS A 276 11.69 9.42 8.37
N GLN A 277 11.17 9.02 7.22
CA GLN A 277 10.01 9.67 6.59
C GLN A 277 9.02 8.64 6.08
N PHE A 278 7.77 9.04 6.04
CA PHE A 278 6.67 8.28 5.44
C PHE A 278 6.30 8.89 4.09
N LEU A 279 6.15 8.07 3.08
CA LEU A 279 5.52 8.44 1.82
C LEU A 279 4.01 8.32 1.97
N MET A 280 3.29 9.40 1.80
CA MET A 280 1.85 9.47 2.06
C MET A 280 1.11 10.21 0.95
N MET A 281 -0.16 9.86 0.75
CA MET A 281 -1.05 10.57 -0.15
C MET A 281 -2.01 11.46 0.63
N PHE A 282 -2.16 12.70 0.13
CA PHE A 282 -3.12 13.67 0.66
C PHE A 282 -4.08 14.12 -0.45
N PRO A 283 -5.34 14.51 -0.08
CA PRO A 283 -6.29 15.12 -1.01
C PRO A 283 -5.75 16.37 -1.67
#